data_c53054f2dcd41ee1f698da252e02b929
#
_entry.id   c53054f2dcd41ee1f698da252e02b929
#
_cell.length_a   1.000
_cell.length_b   1.000
_cell.length_c   1.000
_cell.angle_alpha   90.00
_cell.angle_beta   90.00
_cell.angle_gamma   90.00
#
_symmetry.space_group_name_H-M   'P 1'
#
loop_
_entity.id
_entity.type
_entity.pdbx_description
1 polymer ?
#
loop_
_entity_poly.entity_id
_entity_poly.type
_entity_poly.pdbx_seq_one_letter_code
_entity_poly.pdbx_strand_id
1 'polypeptide(L)'
;MKKDIRHIFWMLLCLFTIVACSDENHEMLITGPEIPELDHEPSIEELVEGINNYPTKFKGDKQGKIWYKAAAGDDLYGYEGDVYVHIGINDWMYVPTEWGVNEDKYKAEKVADNIWCFTLAPTVREWFGAENAANIQNVCILFRNDEALTDEKKTSDFFITVTGDKTFTPAPVEIAACGRRSGYPSIG
;
A
#
# COMPACT_ATOMS: atom_id res chain seq x y z
N MET A 1 2.73 61.16 -37.60
CA MET A 1 3.52 60.05 -37.07
C MET A 1 2.60 59.08 -36.31
N LYS A 2 1.69 58.36 -36.95
CA LYS A 2 0.78 57.36 -36.34
C LYS A 2 0.54 56.09 -37.19
N LYS A 3 1.39 55.82 -38.16
CA LYS A 3 1.19 54.70 -39.10
C LYS A 3 2.13 53.48 -38.84
N ASP A 4 3.19 53.63 -38.08
CA ASP A 4 4.22 52.58 -37.98
C ASP A 4 4.01 51.54 -36.88
N ILE A 5 3.12 51.84 -35.90
CA ILE A 5 2.87 50.92 -34.77
C ILE A 5 1.99 49.70 -35.15
N ARG A 6 1.13 49.87 -36.18
CA ARG A 6 0.23 48.78 -36.62
C ARG A 6 0.95 47.67 -37.39
N HIS A 7 2.03 47.98 -38.04
CA HIS A 7 2.82 46.99 -38.82
C HIS A 7 3.75 46.17 -37.91
N ILE A 8 4.24 46.78 -36.81
CA ILE A 8 5.07 46.06 -35.81
C ILE A 8 4.23 45.06 -35.04
N PHE A 9 2.96 45.39 -34.74
CA PHE A 9 2.06 44.48 -34.04
C PHE A 9 1.64 43.26 -34.87
N TRP A 10 1.55 43.45 -36.22
CA TRP A 10 1.23 42.34 -37.10
C TRP A 10 2.42 41.42 -37.38
N MET A 11 3.65 41.94 -37.36
CA MET A 11 4.85 41.11 -37.47
C MET A 11 5.15 40.29 -36.23
N LEU A 12 4.76 40.79 -35.07
CA LEU A 12 4.90 40.03 -33.80
C LEU A 12 3.87 38.92 -33.66
N LEU A 13 2.71 39.00 -34.33
CA LEU A 13 1.65 37.99 -34.27
C LEU A 13 1.90 36.78 -35.17
N CYS A 14 2.80 36.92 -36.18
CA CYS A 14 3.14 35.82 -37.08
C CYS A 14 4.29 34.91 -36.59
N LEU A 15 4.91 35.21 -35.47
CA LEU A 15 6.03 34.40 -34.93
C LEU A 15 5.59 33.34 -33.94
N PHE A 16 4.29 33.18 -33.67
CA PHE A 16 3.77 32.21 -32.68
C PHE A 16 3.05 31.00 -33.28
N THR A 17 3.22 30.72 -34.56
CA THR A 17 2.56 29.54 -35.16
C THR A 17 3.52 28.61 -35.84
N ILE A 18 4.51 28.10 -35.18
CA ILE A 18 5.14 26.80 -35.47
C ILE A 18 5.66 26.20 -34.16
N VAL A 19 4.77 25.66 -33.34
CA VAL A 19 5.14 24.50 -32.54
C VAL A 19 4.31 23.35 -33.08
N ALA A 20 4.95 22.60 -33.94
CA ALA A 20 4.44 21.36 -34.46
C ALA A 20 4.16 20.40 -33.36
N CYS A 21 3.01 19.74 -33.45
CA CYS A 21 2.74 18.47 -32.80
C CYS A 21 3.89 17.51 -33.09
N SER A 22 4.63 17.15 -32.06
CA SER A 22 5.23 15.84 -31.98
C SER A 22 4.42 15.08 -30.89
N ASP A 23 3.62 14.14 -31.37
CA ASP A 23 3.05 13.08 -30.55
C ASP A 23 4.20 12.26 -29.98
N GLU A 24 4.75 12.70 -28.87
CA GLU A 24 5.42 11.82 -27.94
C GLU A 24 4.50 11.71 -26.73
N ASN A 25 3.83 10.56 -26.62
CA ASN A 25 3.21 10.08 -25.39
C ASN A 25 4.29 9.98 -24.31
N HIS A 26 4.73 11.11 -23.80
CA HIS A 26 5.30 11.16 -22.47
C HIS A 26 4.11 11.07 -21.49
N GLU A 27 3.76 9.85 -21.12
CA GLU A 27 3.21 9.64 -19.77
C GLU A 27 4.16 10.35 -18.83
N MET A 28 3.77 11.56 -18.42
CA MET A 28 4.38 12.19 -17.27
C MET A 28 4.03 11.31 -16.09
N LEU A 29 4.86 10.30 -15.83
CA LEU A 29 4.95 9.71 -14.52
C LEU A 29 5.24 10.87 -13.58
N ILE A 30 4.19 11.37 -12.91
CA ILE A 30 4.34 12.21 -11.75
C ILE A 30 4.94 11.29 -10.69
N THR A 31 6.25 11.11 -10.75
CA THR A 31 6.99 10.61 -9.62
C THR A 31 6.84 11.69 -8.56
N GLY A 32 5.91 11.48 -7.64
CA GLY A 32 5.89 12.23 -6.37
C GLY A 32 7.30 12.17 -5.77
N PRO A 33 7.65 13.09 -4.87
CA PRO A 33 8.96 13.07 -4.26
C PRO A 33 9.21 11.66 -3.72
N GLU A 34 10.25 11.01 -4.26
CA GLU A 34 10.66 9.69 -3.83
C GLU A 34 11.07 9.84 -2.37
N ILE A 35 10.24 9.29 -1.47
CA ILE A 35 10.57 9.28 -0.05
C ILE A 35 11.86 8.48 0.06
N PRO A 36 12.96 9.06 0.56
CA PRO A 36 14.22 8.34 0.66
C PRO A 36 14.00 7.07 1.46
N GLU A 37 14.41 5.93 0.90
CA GLU A 37 14.35 4.65 1.60
C GLU A 37 15.30 4.74 2.80
N LEU A 38 14.70 4.71 4.01
CA LEU A 38 15.48 4.64 5.25
C LEU A 38 16.24 3.31 5.26
N ASP A 39 17.55 3.36 5.36
CA ASP A 39 18.42 2.19 5.40
C ASP A 39 18.57 1.60 6.81
N HIS A 40 17.96 2.23 7.82
CA HIS A 40 17.92 1.80 9.22
C HIS A 40 16.50 1.95 9.79
N GLU A 41 16.23 1.20 10.86
CA GLU A 41 14.99 1.33 11.63
C GLU A 41 14.96 2.72 12.32
N PRO A 42 13.87 3.51 12.14
CA PRO A 42 13.81 4.86 12.70
C PRO A 42 13.76 4.84 14.23
N SER A 43 14.46 5.76 14.85
CA SER A 43 14.28 6.07 16.27
C SER A 43 12.95 6.83 16.50
N ILE A 44 12.49 6.92 17.74
CA ILE A 44 11.24 7.61 18.09
C ILE A 44 11.27 9.08 17.68
N GLU A 45 12.44 9.72 17.76
CA GLU A 45 12.64 11.12 17.40
C GLU A 45 12.54 11.37 15.89
N GLU A 46 12.87 10.37 15.09
CA GLU A 46 12.80 10.44 13.63
C GLU A 46 11.39 10.22 13.08
N LEU A 47 10.48 9.67 13.91
CA LEU A 47 9.10 9.42 13.47
C LEU A 47 8.37 10.74 13.20
N VAL A 48 7.70 10.80 12.05
CA VAL A 48 6.80 11.90 11.70
C VAL A 48 5.36 11.58 12.09
N GLU A 49 4.51 12.59 12.24
CA GLU A 49 3.08 12.40 12.49
C GLU A 49 2.42 11.54 11.41
N GLY A 50 1.50 10.66 11.81
CA GLY A 50 0.87 9.67 10.96
C GLY A 50 1.61 8.32 10.95
N ILE A 51 1.56 7.61 9.83
CA ILE A 51 2.19 6.30 9.66
C ILE A 51 3.65 6.41 9.27
N ASN A 52 4.45 5.61 9.95
CA ASN A 52 5.85 5.34 9.62
C ASN A 52 6.03 3.84 9.53
N ASN A 53 6.86 3.35 8.63
CA ASN A 53 7.12 1.93 8.53
C ASN A 53 8.56 1.62 8.13
N TYR A 54 9.04 0.47 8.56
CA TYR A 54 10.36 -0.03 8.22
C TYR A 54 10.30 -1.52 7.88
N PRO A 55 10.96 -1.92 6.79
CA PRO A 55 11.53 -1.06 5.73
C PRO A 55 10.46 -0.21 5.04
N THR A 56 10.85 0.85 4.34
CA THR A 56 9.92 1.79 3.65
C THR A 56 9.00 1.07 2.65
N LYS A 57 9.50 0.03 2.00
CA LYS A 57 8.70 -0.92 1.21
C LYS A 57 8.87 -2.29 1.83
N PHE A 58 7.79 -2.90 2.24
CA PHE A 58 7.85 -4.23 2.83
C PHE A 58 8.29 -5.29 1.82
N LYS A 59 8.84 -6.37 2.33
CA LYS A 59 9.10 -7.62 1.60
C LYS A 59 8.35 -8.73 2.29
N GLY A 60 7.68 -9.58 1.50
CA GLY A 60 6.86 -10.66 2.05
C GLY A 60 7.64 -11.64 2.93
N ASP A 61 8.92 -11.85 2.63
CA ASP A 61 9.85 -12.76 3.33
C ASP A 61 10.68 -12.10 4.44
N LYS A 62 10.34 -10.86 4.82
CA LYS A 62 11.02 -10.11 5.88
C LYS A 62 10.03 -9.63 6.91
N GLN A 63 10.54 -9.33 8.11
CA GLN A 63 9.80 -8.63 9.15
C GLN A 63 9.43 -7.22 8.70
N GLY A 64 8.26 -6.76 9.12
CA GLY A 64 7.82 -5.38 8.94
C GLY A 64 7.45 -4.75 10.27
N LYS A 65 7.79 -3.48 10.47
CA LYS A 65 7.36 -2.68 11.61
C LYS A 65 6.60 -1.46 11.15
N ILE A 66 5.58 -1.09 11.87
CA ILE A 66 4.67 0.01 11.56
C ILE A 66 4.47 0.81 12.84
N TRP A 67 4.77 2.10 12.79
CA TRP A 67 4.47 3.04 13.88
C TRP A 67 3.37 3.97 13.46
N TYR A 68 2.49 4.26 14.39
CA TYR A 68 1.56 5.36 14.29
C TYR A 68 1.89 6.40 15.36
N LYS A 69 2.19 7.63 14.93
CA LYS A 69 2.40 8.79 15.79
C LYS A 69 1.22 9.73 15.61
N ALA A 70 0.35 9.80 16.62
CA ALA A 70 -0.84 10.62 16.56
C ALA A 70 -0.49 12.11 16.61
N ALA A 71 -1.03 12.87 15.66
CA ALA A 71 -0.99 14.32 15.67
C ALA A 71 -2.03 14.91 16.64
N ALA A 72 -1.81 16.13 17.10
CA ALA A 72 -2.81 16.84 17.89
C ALA A 72 -4.11 17.03 17.07
N GLY A 73 -5.20 16.42 17.55
CA GLY A 73 -6.49 16.43 16.87
C GLY A 73 -6.89 15.09 16.24
N ASP A 74 -5.98 14.11 16.17
CA ASP A 74 -6.33 12.74 15.82
C ASP A 74 -7.15 12.08 16.93
N ASP A 75 -8.04 11.16 16.57
CA ASP A 75 -8.93 10.47 17.53
C ASP A 75 -8.18 9.73 18.64
N LEU A 76 -6.99 9.22 18.33
CA LEU A 76 -6.15 8.49 19.28
C LEU A 76 -5.16 9.39 20.03
N TYR A 77 -5.13 10.71 19.75
CA TYR A 77 -4.24 11.61 20.48
C TYR A 77 -4.65 11.69 21.96
N GLY A 78 -3.68 11.48 22.86
CA GLY A 78 -3.94 11.44 24.31
C GLY A 78 -4.71 10.20 24.77
N TYR A 79 -4.88 9.18 23.93
CA TYR A 79 -5.55 7.95 24.34
C TYR A 79 -4.65 7.12 25.25
N GLU A 80 -5.19 6.72 26.42
CA GLU A 80 -4.45 6.00 27.46
C GLU A 80 -4.79 4.51 27.51
N GLY A 81 -5.85 4.06 26.83
CA GLY A 81 -6.24 2.67 26.74
C GLY A 81 -5.40 1.86 25.75
N ASP A 82 -5.75 0.61 25.56
CA ASP A 82 -5.08 -0.27 24.63
C ASP A 82 -5.43 0.07 23.17
N VAL A 83 -4.45 0.04 22.32
CA VAL A 83 -4.62 0.27 20.87
C VAL A 83 -4.36 -1.02 20.11
N TYR A 84 -5.25 -1.32 19.19
CA TYR A 84 -5.21 -2.50 18.34
C TYR A 84 -5.13 -2.10 16.89
N VAL A 85 -4.65 -3.00 16.06
CA VAL A 85 -4.71 -2.81 14.59
C VAL A 85 -5.86 -3.62 14.01
N HIS A 86 -6.54 -3.03 13.02
CA HIS A 86 -7.29 -3.79 12.05
C HIS A 86 -6.42 -3.85 10.79
N ILE A 87 -6.10 -5.05 10.33
CA ILE A 87 -5.05 -5.24 9.35
C ILE A 87 -5.42 -6.30 8.32
N GLY A 88 -5.05 -6.07 7.08
CA GLY A 88 -5.31 -6.96 5.96
C GLY A 88 -4.24 -6.86 4.88
N ILE A 89 -4.45 -7.56 3.77
CA ILE A 89 -3.60 -7.49 2.58
C ILE A 89 -4.44 -7.33 1.32
N ASN A 90 -3.78 -6.84 0.27
CA ASN A 90 -4.34 -6.75 -1.08
C ASN A 90 -5.66 -5.96 -1.12
N ASP A 91 -5.61 -4.69 -0.69
CA ASP A 91 -6.76 -3.79 -0.65
C ASP A 91 -7.95 -4.35 0.15
N TRP A 92 -7.65 -4.90 1.34
CA TRP A 92 -8.63 -5.54 2.24
C TRP A 92 -9.28 -6.81 1.68
N MET A 93 -8.73 -7.43 0.62
CA MET A 93 -9.26 -8.69 0.08
C MET A 93 -9.12 -9.85 1.06
N TYR A 94 -8.15 -9.80 1.96
CA TYR A 94 -7.99 -10.75 3.05
C TYR A 94 -7.72 -10.01 4.36
N VAL A 95 -8.58 -10.24 5.33
CA VAL A 95 -8.51 -9.67 6.68
C VAL A 95 -8.59 -10.82 7.68
N PRO A 96 -7.55 -11.06 8.49
CA PRO A 96 -7.49 -12.24 9.36
C PRO A 96 -8.38 -12.16 10.61
N THR A 97 -9.01 -11.01 10.90
CA THR A 97 -9.85 -10.80 12.08
C THR A 97 -11.06 -9.94 11.76
N GLU A 98 -12.12 -10.11 12.54
CA GLU A 98 -13.30 -9.26 12.46
C GLU A 98 -13.08 -7.91 13.15
N TRP A 99 -13.93 -6.94 12.84
CA TRP A 99 -13.89 -5.62 13.45
C TRP A 99 -14.16 -5.71 14.96
N GLY A 100 -13.38 -4.94 15.74
CA GLY A 100 -13.57 -4.83 17.19
C GLY A 100 -13.00 -5.99 18.02
N VAL A 101 -12.35 -6.97 17.41
CA VAL A 101 -11.71 -8.09 18.11
C VAL A 101 -10.40 -7.63 18.77
N ASN A 102 -10.32 -7.77 20.09
CA ASN A 102 -9.19 -7.35 20.93
C ASN A 102 -8.35 -8.56 21.39
N GLU A 103 -7.68 -9.20 20.43
CA GLU A 103 -6.72 -10.27 20.71
C GLU A 103 -5.30 -9.71 20.80
N ASP A 104 -4.46 -10.29 21.66
CA ASP A 104 -3.07 -9.87 21.87
C ASP A 104 -2.26 -9.83 20.56
N LYS A 105 -2.58 -10.72 19.63
CA LYS A 105 -1.95 -10.77 18.30
C LYS A 105 -2.07 -9.45 17.52
N TYR A 106 -3.14 -8.69 17.76
CA TYR A 106 -3.45 -7.45 17.06
C TYR A 106 -3.19 -6.20 17.90
N LYS A 107 -2.68 -6.38 19.12
CA LYS A 107 -2.37 -5.28 20.03
C LYS A 107 -1.11 -4.55 19.57
N ALA A 108 -1.19 -3.24 19.44
CA ALA A 108 -0.04 -2.40 19.20
C ALA A 108 0.66 -2.04 20.53
N GLU A 109 1.98 -2.05 20.52
CA GLU A 109 2.80 -1.67 21.68
C GLU A 109 2.87 -0.14 21.77
N LYS A 110 2.49 0.44 22.93
CA LYS A 110 2.72 1.87 23.20
C LYS A 110 4.20 2.09 23.51
N VAL A 111 4.94 2.68 22.56
CA VAL A 111 6.40 2.89 22.68
C VAL A 111 6.76 4.25 23.22
N ALA A 112 5.85 5.23 23.13
CA ALA A 112 5.95 6.55 23.74
C ALA A 112 4.56 7.21 23.80
N ASP A 113 4.45 8.40 24.37
CA ASP A 113 3.21 9.16 24.37
C ASP A 113 2.75 9.43 22.95
N ASN A 114 1.50 9.04 22.65
CA ASN A 114 0.88 9.17 21.34
C ASN A 114 1.60 8.38 20.22
N ILE A 115 2.43 7.38 20.57
CA ILE A 115 3.14 6.56 19.58
C ILE A 115 2.96 5.08 19.89
N TRP A 116 2.44 4.36 18.91
CA TRP A 116 2.27 2.91 18.96
C TRP A 116 3.05 2.23 17.85
N CYS A 117 3.59 1.04 18.15
CA CYS A 117 4.31 0.19 17.21
C CYS A 117 3.58 -1.13 17.01
N PHE A 118 3.48 -1.58 15.78
CA PHE A 118 2.97 -2.91 15.44
C PHE A 118 3.98 -3.66 14.59
N THR A 119 4.24 -4.93 14.95
CA THR A 119 5.29 -5.74 14.30
C THR A 119 4.70 -6.95 13.60
N LEU A 120 5.01 -7.09 12.32
CA LEU A 120 4.71 -8.28 11.52
C LEU A 120 5.91 -9.23 11.55
N ALA A 121 5.91 -10.18 12.46
CA ALA A 121 7.02 -11.12 12.69
C ALA A 121 6.52 -12.59 12.66
N PRO A 122 7.39 -13.55 12.27
CA PRO A 122 8.79 -13.39 11.85
C PRO A 122 8.95 -12.75 10.46
N THR A 123 7.94 -12.88 9.59
CA THR A 123 7.86 -12.23 8.26
C THR A 123 6.45 -11.74 8.02
N VAL A 124 6.28 -10.79 7.09
CA VAL A 124 4.95 -10.31 6.69
C VAL A 124 4.08 -11.48 6.23
N ARG A 125 4.61 -12.37 5.42
CA ARG A 125 3.89 -13.53 4.88
C ARG A 125 3.43 -14.50 5.96
N GLU A 126 4.35 -14.88 6.84
CA GLU A 126 4.05 -15.83 7.92
C GLU A 126 3.07 -15.26 8.93
N TRP A 127 3.14 -13.95 9.20
CA TRP A 127 2.21 -13.29 10.11
C TRP A 127 0.77 -13.42 9.62
N PHE A 128 0.53 -13.24 8.31
CA PHE A 128 -0.79 -13.42 7.71
C PHE A 128 -1.19 -14.90 7.49
N GLY A 129 -0.28 -15.85 7.72
CA GLY A 129 -0.50 -17.25 7.36
C GLY A 129 -0.66 -17.43 5.85
N ALA A 130 -0.15 -16.47 5.06
CA ALA A 130 -0.23 -16.55 3.62
C ALA A 130 0.70 -17.65 3.11
N GLU A 131 0.11 -18.70 2.52
CA GLU A 131 0.86 -19.77 1.90
C GLU A 131 1.75 -19.22 0.76
N ASN A 132 2.75 -20.03 0.37
CA ASN A 132 3.74 -19.63 -0.64
C ASN A 132 3.18 -19.21 -2.00
N ALA A 133 1.91 -19.44 -2.25
CA ALA A 133 1.22 -19.13 -3.50
C ALA A 133 0.59 -17.72 -3.54
N ALA A 134 0.35 -17.09 -2.39
CA ALA A 134 -0.32 -15.79 -2.37
C ALA A 134 0.69 -14.67 -2.68
N ASN A 135 0.38 -13.83 -3.65
CA ASN A 135 1.11 -12.59 -3.92
C ASN A 135 0.57 -11.48 -3.00
N ILE A 136 1.42 -10.95 -2.13
CA ILE A 136 1.07 -9.80 -1.29
C ILE A 136 1.55 -8.54 -1.99
N GLN A 137 0.62 -7.68 -2.41
CA GLN A 137 0.91 -6.42 -3.10
C GLN A 137 1.02 -5.26 -2.11
N ASN A 138 0.17 -5.26 -1.10
CA ASN A 138 0.20 -4.27 -0.03
C ASN A 138 -0.30 -4.86 1.29
N VAL A 139 0.08 -4.22 2.38
CA VAL A 139 -0.51 -4.39 3.70
C VAL A 139 -1.43 -3.19 3.94
N CYS A 140 -2.68 -3.47 4.29
CA CYS A 140 -3.67 -2.48 4.67
C CYS A 140 -3.77 -2.46 6.18
N ILE A 141 -3.72 -1.30 6.82
CA ILE A 141 -3.74 -1.20 8.28
C ILE A 141 -4.43 0.09 8.74
N LEU A 142 -5.14 0.00 9.85
CA LEU A 142 -5.55 1.15 10.65
C LEU A 142 -5.33 0.83 12.13
N PHE A 143 -5.13 1.85 12.94
CA PHE A 143 -5.06 1.76 14.40
C PHE A 143 -6.40 2.17 15.00
N ARG A 144 -6.85 1.45 16.01
CA ARG A 144 -8.11 1.71 16.70
C ARG A 144 -7.97 1.46 18.21
N ASN A 145 -8.85 2.07 18.98
CA ASN A 145 -8.94 1.80 20.41
C ASN A 145 -9.54 0.42 20.71
N ASP A 146 -9.47 0.00 21.95
CA ASP A 146 -10.07 -1.22 22.48
C ASP A 146 -11.61 -1.14 22.60
N GLU A 147 -12.18 0.07 22.60
CA GLU A 147 -13.62 0.33 22.69
C GLU A 147 -14.29 0.53 21.31
N ALA A 148 -13.69 0.01 20.23
CA ALA A 148 -14.13 0.24 18.86
C ALA A 148 -15.61 -0.11 18.55
N LEU A 149 -16.26 -0.91 19.38
CA LEU A 149 -17.68 -1.25 19.22
C LEU A 149 -18.64 -0.32 19.98
N THR A 150 -18.14 0.49 20.91
CA THR A 150 -18.95 1.33 21.81
C THR A 150 -18.60 2.82 21.75
N ASP A 151 -17.31 3.14 21.66
CA ASP A 151 -16.76 4.50 21.50
C ASP A 151 -15.57 4.45 20.55
N GLU A 152 -15.86 4.32 19.24
CA GLU A 152 -14.85 4.15 18.20
C GLU A 152 -13.94 5.36 18.08
N LYS A 153 -12.64 5.10 18.24
CA LYS A 153 -11.54 6.02 17.88
C LYS A 153 -10.58 5.27 16.98
N LYS A 154 -10.31 5.81 15.81
CA LYS A 154 -9.46 5.15 14.83
C LYS A 154 -8.76 6.11 13.89
N THR A 155 -7.73 5.60 13.24
CA THR A 155 -7.10 6.30 12.10
C THR A 155 -7.89 6.07 10.81
N SER A 156 -7.51 6.80 9.76
CA SER A 156 -7.82 6.40 8.40
C SER A 156 -7.08 5.11 8.01
N ASP A 157 -7.46 4.55 6.87
CA ASP A 157 -6.78 3.40 6.28
C ASP A 157 -5.42 3.82 5.71
N PHE A 158 -4.40 2.99 5.97
CA PHE A 158 -3.07 3.14 5.38
C PHE A 158 -2.72 1.92 4.55
N PHE A 159 -1.97 2.14 3.48
CA PHE A 159 -1.55 1.11 2.54
C PHE A 159 -0.04 1.13 2.39
N ILE A 160 0.62 0.02 2.76
CA ILE A 160 2.08 -0.13 2.70
C ILE A 160 2.40 -1.10 1.58
N THR A 161 3.12 -0.64 0.57
CA THR A 161 3.50 -1.47 -0.57
C THR A 161 4.42 -2.63 -0.15
N VAL A 162 4.13 -3.82 -0.66
CA VAL A 162 5.01 -5.00 -0.54
C VAL A 162 5.68 -5.24 -1.87
N THR A 163 7.02 -5.28 -1.87
CA THR A 163 7.83 -5.48 -3.08
C THR A 163 8.55 -6.81 -3.07
N GLY A 164 8.87 -7.34 -4.25
CA GLY A 164 9.68 -8.55 -4.38
C GLY A 164 9.02 -9.80 -3.84
N ASP A 165 7.70 -9.77 -3.63
CA ASP A 165 6.97 -10.98 -3.30
C ASP A 165 6.84 -11.88 -4.53
N LYS A 166 6.78 -13.19 -4.30
CA LYS A 166 6.73 -14.15 -5.40
C LYS A 166 5.43 -13.97 -6.15
N THR A 167 5.51 -13.58 -7.41
CA THR A 167 4.38 -13.71 -8.33
C THR A 167 4.06 -15.20 -8.48
N PHE A 168 2.82 -15.56 -8.22
CA PHE A 168 2.33 -16.92 -8.49
C PHE A 168 2.47 -17.18 -9.99
N THR A 169 3.39 -18.05 -10.36
CA THR A 169 3.40 -18.65 -11.68
C THR A 169 2.57 -19.93 -11.57
N PRO A 170 1.36 -19.99 -12.13
CA PRO A 170 0.59 -21.23 -12.11
C PRO A 170 1.44 -22.34 -12.71
N ALA A 171 1.54 -23.48 -12.01
CA ALA A 171 2.13 -24.65 -12.60
C ALA A 171 1.43 -24.93 -13.93
N PRO A 172 2.17 -25.28 -14.99
CA PRO A 172 1.53 -25.65 -16.25
C PRO A 172 0.51 -26.76 -15.95
N VAL A 173 -0.76 -26.51 -16.26
CA VAL A 173 -1.77 -27.54 -16.18
C VAL A 173 -1.42 -28.54 -17.25
N GLU A 174 -0.85 -29.67 -16.86
CA GLU A 174 -0.77 -30.85 -17.75
C GLU A 174 -2.21 -31.28 -18.02
N ILE A 175 -2.75 -30.83 -19.15
CA ILE A 175 -3.98 -31.40 -19.68
C ILE A 175 -3.59 -32.82 -20.09
N ALA A 176 -3.84 -33.78 -19.20
CA ALA A 176 -3.78 -35.15 -19.56
C ALA A 176 -4.70 -35.34 -20.79
N ALA A 177 -4.09 -35.63 -21.92
CA ALA A 177 -4.85 -35.87 -23.15
C ALA A 177 -5.84 -36.95 -22.83
N CYS A 178 -7.11 -36.59 -22.74
CA CYS A 178 -8.21 -37.52 -22.57
C CYS A 178 -8.22 -38.39 -23.81
N GLY A 179 -7.63 -39.59 -23.68
CA GLY A 179 -7.55 -40.57 -24.77
C GLY A 179 -8.94 -40.81 -25.32
N ARG A 180 -9.16 -40.45 -26.58
CA ARG A 180 -10.36 -40.87 -27.32
C ARG A 180 -10.43 -42.37 -27.26
N ARG A 181 -11.31 -42.92 -26.45
CA ARG A 181 -11.80 -44.29 -26.63
C ARG A 181 -12.62 -44.34 -27.93
N SER A 182 -11.95 -44.65 -29.02
CA SER A 182 -12.61 -45.10 -30.23
C SER A 182 -13.01 -46.56 -30.00
N GLY A 183 -14.26 -46.79 -29.67
CA GLY A 183 -14.83 -48.13 -29.51
C GLY A 183 -16.34 -48.05 -29.59
N TYR A 184 -16.86 -47.82 -30.81
CA TYR A 184 -18.24 -48.19 -31.09
C TYR A 184 -18.25 -49.68 -31.43
N PRO A 185 -19.00 -50.51 -30.72
CA PRO A 185 -19.27 -51.87 -31.20
C PRO A 185 -20.18 -51.78 -32.39
N SER A 186 -19.77 -52.35 -33.52
CA SER A 186 -20.61 -52.61 -34.67
C SER A 186 -21.68 -53.61 -34.28
N ILE A 187 -22.94 -53.21 -34.40
CA ILE A 187 -24.08 -54.11 -34.30
C ILE A 187 -24.21 -54.82 -35.65
N GLY A 188 -23.99 -56.16 -35.68
CA GLY A 188 -24.33 -57.03 -36.76
C GLY A 188 -25.77 -57.54 -36.59
#